data_2c08620938c4083537cecd34db6436e5
#
_entry.id   2c08620938c4083537cecd34db6436e5
#
_cell.length_a   1.000
_cell.length_b   1.000
_cell.length_c   1.000
_cell.angle_alpha   90.00
_cell.angle_beta   90.00
_cell.angle_gamma   90.00
#
_symmetry.space_group_name_H-M   'P 1'
#
loop_
_entity.id
_entity.type
_entity.pdbx_description
1 polymer ?
#
loop_
_entity_poly.entity_id
_entity_poly.type
_entity_poly.pdbx_seq_one_letter_code
_entity_poly.pdbx_strand_id
1 'polypeptide(L)'
;SYTADSLNFDTDADLLMHTNRELMNAAMKITEDALQIDLINNAGVVRYTGNATNNYTLNENDELTYRDLMQLSIDLDNNRCPKQTTIITGTRLTDTKVIPACRVAYIGSELIPTLEAMVDLHDAKAFIPVEMYAAGTTVLTGERGRVGDFRFIVVPDMVRFAGEGGASTSGAFYDTNGMLDVFPILVVGEESFTTIGFNTDGKSSKFKTKNMKPDELYSLDNP
;
A
#
# COMPACT_ATOMS: atom_id res chain seq x y z
N SER A 1 14.36 -0.27 -27.36
CA SER A 1 14.56 0.49 -28.61
C SER A 1 13.92 -0.26 -29.76
N TYR A 2 13.04 0.39 -30.49
CA TYR A 2 12.43 -0.18 -31.70
C TYR A 2 13.21 0.29 -32.91
N THR A 3 13.47 -0.65 -33.82
CA THR A 3 14.07 -0.31 -35.12
C THR A 3 12.97 -0.01 -36.14
N ALA A 4 13.28 0.76 -37.20
CA ALA A 4 12.32 1.07 -38.25
C ALA A 4 11.74 -0.19 -38.90
N ASP A 5 12.53 -1.28 -38.96
CA ASP A 5 12.10 -2.56 -39.50
C ASP A 5 11.09 -3.27 -38.60
N SER A 6 11.20 -3.18 -37.25
CA SER A 6 10.20 -3.76 -36.35
C SER A 6 8.87 -3.03 -36.40
N LEU A 7 8.87 -1.73 -36.68
CA LEU A 7 7.66 -0.95 -36.91
C LEU A 7 6.94 -1.30 -38.20
N ASN A 8 7.67 -1.75 -39.23
CA ASN A 8 7.08 -2.15 -40.51
C ASN A 8 6.47 -3.56 -40.52
N PHE A 9 6.87 -4.41 -39.57
CA PHE A 9 6.34 -5.77 -39.43
C PHE A 9 5.13 -5.85 -38.51
N ASP A 10 4.96 -4.89 -37.62
CA ASP A 10 3.80 -4.82 -36.74
C ASP A 10 2.73 -3.97 -37.41
N THR A 11 1.62 -4.59 -37.76
CA THR A 11 0.62 -4.12 -38.70
C THR A 11 -0.23 -2.95 -38.22
N ASP A 12 0.06 -2.33 -37.08
CA ASP A 12 -0.80 -1.25 -36.62
C ASP A 12 -0.04 -0.06 -36.01
N ALA A 13 -0.51 1.11 -36.38
CA ALA A 13 -0.09 2.42 -35.89
C ALA A 13 -0.15 2.61 -34.37
N ASP A 14 -0.63 1.61 -33.65
CA ASP A 14 -0.88 1.65 -32.21
C ASP A 14 0.33 1.22 -31.35
N LEU A 15 1.42 0.71 -31.93
CA LEU A 15 2.60 0.31 -31.15
C LEU A 15 3.17 1.48 -30.34
N LEU A 16 3.23 2.68 -30.94
CA LEU A 16 3.69 3.88 -30.24
C LEU A 16 2.74 4.31 -29.13
N MET A 17 1.43 4.21 -29.36
CA MET A 17 0.42 4.49 -28.34
C MET A 17 0.49 3.48 -27.20
N HIS A 18 0.65 2.19 -27.52
CA HIS A 18 0.80 1.13 -26.53
C HIS A 18 2.06 1.34 -25.69
N THR A 19 3.20 1.59 -26.36
CA THR A 19 4.46 1.87 -25.66
C THR A 19 4.39 3.09 -24.76
N ASN A 20 3.79 4.17 -25.21
CA ASN A 20 3.59 5.39 -24.40
C ASN A 20 2.69 5.10 -23.18
N ARG A 21 1.65 4.31 -23.35
CA ARG A 21 0.74 3.91 -22.27
C ARG A 21 1.49 3.09 -21.22
N GLU A 22 2.28 2.10 -21.65
CA GLU A 22 3.09 1.27 -20.74
C GLU A 22 4.16 2.09 -20.02
N LEU A 23 4.80 3.04 -20.70
CA LEU A 23 5.75 3.96 -20.09
C LEU A 23 5.10 4.86 -19.02
N MET A 24 3.88 5.35 -19.28
CA MET A 24 3.14 6.13 -18.29
C MET A 24 2.74 5.29 -17.08
N ASN A 25 2.28 4.06 -17.29
CA ASN A 25 1.93 3.12 -16.22
C ASN A 25 3.16 2.79 -15.38
N ALA A 26 4.30 2.51 -16.01
CA ALA A 26 5.56 2.25 -15.32
C ALA A 26 6.03 3.47 -14.50
N ALA A 27 5.91 4.67 -15.04
CA ALA A 27 6.27 5.90 -14.33
C ALA A 27 5.38 6.14 -13.09
N MET A 28 4.06 5.89 -13.21
CA MET A 28 3.13 5.97 -12.08
C MET A 28 3.51 4.95 -11.01
N LYS A 29 3.78 3.70 -11.39
CA LYS A 29 4.17 2.64 -10.46
C LYS A 29 5.45 2.97 -9.69
N ILE A 30 6.50 3.43 -10.37
CA ILE A 30 7.76 3.85 -9.71
C ILE A 30 7.51 4.98 -8.71
N THR A 31 6.63 5.94 -9.03
CA THR A 31 6.31 7.05 -8.13
C THR A 31 5.56 6.54 -6.89
N GLU A 32 4.66 5.58 -7.06
CA GLU A 32 3.90 4.97 -5.97
C GLU A 32 4.79 4.12 -5.06
N ASP A 33 5.68 3.29 -5.64
CA ASP A 33 6.66 2.50 -4.88
C ASP A 33 7.58 3.41 -4.06
N ALA A 34 8.07 4.50 -4.64
CA ALA A 34 8.89 5.47 -3.93
C ALA A 34 8.14 6.11 -2.75
N LEU A 35 6.86 6.46 -2.93
CA LEU A 35 6.02 7.00 -1.87
C LEU A 35 5.81 5.99 -0.74
N GLN A 36 5.55 4.72 -1.06
CA GLN A 36 5.39 3.66 -0.06
C GLN A 36 6.66 3.51 0.79
N ILE A 37 7.83 3.46 0.14
CA ILE A 37 9.13 3.35 0.83
C ILE A 37 9.38 4.56 1.72
N ASP A 38 9.11 5.77 1.23
CA ASP A 38 9.27 6.99 2.01
C ASP A 38 8.35 7.02 3.24
N LEU A 39 7.10 6.60 3.11
CA LEU A 39 6.14 6.54 4.22
C LEU A 39 6.55 5.49 5.26
N ILE A 40 7.03 4.32 4.84
CA ILE A 40 7.48 3.27 5.74
C ILE A 40 8.74 3.72 6.50
N ASN A 41 9.71 4.32 5.82
CA ASN A 41 10.96 4.75 6.43
C ASN A 41 10.81 5.94 7.39
N ASN A 42 9.81 6.79 7.16
CA ASN A 42 9.55 7.98 7.98
C ASN A 42 8.35 7.81 8.92
N ALA A 43 7.90 6.58 9.16
CA ALA A 43 6.79 6.34 10.07
C ALA A 43 7.14 6.78 11.50
N GLY A 44 6.28 7.61 12.10
CA GLY A 44 6.47 8.12 13.46
C GLY A 44 6.28 7.07 14.56
N VAL A 45 5.52 6.01 14.27
CA VAL A 45 5.29 4.87 15.15
C VAL A 45 5.60 3.60 14.37
N VAL A 46 6.54 2.82 14.86
CA VAL A 46 6.91 1.52 14.28
C VAL A 46 6.73 0.45 15.36
N ARG A 47 6.03 -0.62 15.01
CA ARG A 47 5.81 -1.76 15.89
C ARG A 47 6.04 -3.05 15.13
N TYR A 48 6.70 -3.97 15.77
CA TYR A 48 6.91 -5.33 15.26
C TYR A 48 5.96 -6.31 15.97
N THR A 49 5.60 -7.39 15.31
CA THR A 49 4.77 -8.44 15.87
C THR A 49 5.54 -9.31 16.87
N GLY A 50 4.81 -9.93 17.79
CA GLY A 50 5.41 -10.82 18.78
C GLY A 50 6.41 -10.12 19.73
N ASN A 51 7.58 -10.71 19.86
CA ASN A 51 8.69 -10.17 20.68
C ASN A 51 9.79 -9.52 19.85
N ALA A 52 9.60 -9.38 18.55
CA ALA A 52 10.60 -8.79 17.67
C ALA A 52 10.77 -7.28 17.93
N THR A 53 12.01 -6.81 17.78
CA THR A 53 12.38 -5.39 17.91
C THR A 53 12.85 -4.77 16.60
N ASN A 54 13.14 -5.61 15.60
CA ASN A 54 13.53 -5.20 14.25
C ASN A 54 13.21 -6.33 13.28
N ASN A 55 13.37 -6.10 11.97
CA ASN A 55 13.07 -7.08 10.93
C ASN A 55 13.82 -8.40 11.16
N TYR A 56 15.11 -8.35 11.47
CA TYR A 56 15.98 -9.54 11.61
C TYR A 56 15.67 -10.41 12.82
N THR A 57 14.90 -9.90 13.79
CA THR A 57 14.49 -10.66 14.98
C THR A 57 13.12 -11.30 14.85
N LEU A 58 12.40 -11.02 13.74
CA LEU A 58 11.14 -11.68 13.42
C LEU A 58 11.37 -13.17 13.16
N ASN A 59 10.57 -14.01 13.77
CA ASN A 59 10.62 -15.46 13.61
C ASN A 59 9.26 -16.00 13.13
N GLU A 60 9.20 -17.29 12.81
CA GLU A 60 8.00 -17.94 12.24
C GLU A 60 6.75 -17.87 13.13
N ASN A 61 6.93 -17.65 14.44
CA ASN A 61 5.83 -17.57 15.39
C ASN A 61 5.33 -16.13 15.61
N ASP A 62 6.02 -15.13 15.04
CA ASP A 62 5.66 -13.72 15.19
C ASP A 62 4.61 -13.31 14.16
N GLU A 63 3.52 -14.08 14.05
CA GLU A 63 2.37 -13.72 13.24
C GLU A 63 1.61 -12.54 13.86
N LEU A 64 0.93 -11.77 12.99
CA LEU A 64 0.10 -10.66 13.42
C LEU A 64 -1.07 -11.14 14.28
N THR A 65 -1.18 -10.63 15.49
CA THR A 65 -2.27 -10.95 16.42
C THR A 65 -3.21 -9.76 16.65
N TYR A 66 -4.41 -10.05 17.13
CA TYR A 66 -5.36 -9.01 17.56
C TYR A 66 -4.78 -8.10 18.65
N ARG A 67 -3.97 -8.66 19.55
CA ARG A 67 -3.28 -7.91 20.60
C ARG A 67 -2.30 -6.90 20.04
N ASP A 68 -1.55 -7.24 18.98
CA ASP A 68 -0.60 -6.33 18.33
C ASP A 68 -1.34 -5.13 17.71
N LEU A 69 -2.48 -5.37 17.07
CA LEU A 69 -3.33 -4.30 16.54
C LEU A 69 -3.91 -3.42 17.64
N MET A 70 -4.33 -4.00 18.78
CA MET A 70 -4.80 -3.19 19.91
C MET A 70 -3.69 -2.31 20.49
N GLN A 71 -2.49 -2.86 20.65
CA GLN A 71 -1.34 -2.10 21.14
C GLN A 71 -0.95 -0.99 20.17
N LEU A 72 -0.97 -1.26 18.87
CA LEU A 72 -0.75 -0.24 17.85
C LEU A 72 -1.81 0.86 17.92
N SER A 73 -3.09 0.51 18.12
CA SER A 73 -4.17 1.50 18.27
C SER A 73 -3.92 2.40 19.50
N ILE A 74 -3.48 1.85 20.62
CA ILE A 74 -3.13 2.61 21.83
C ILE A 74 -1.96 3.56 21.56
N ASP A 75 -0.92 3.08 20.88
CA ASP A 75 0.24 3.91 20.54
C ASP A 75 -0.14 5.07 19.62
N LEU A 76 -1.02 4.82 18.65
CA LEU A 76 -1.52 5.85 17.74
C LEU A 76 -2.44 6.86 18.46
N ASP A 77 -3.26 6.41 19.43
CA ASP A 77 -4.08 7.29 20.23
C ASP A 77 -3.22 8.18 21.15
N ASN A 78 -2.17 7.62 21.76
CA ASN A 78 -1.21 8.39 22.58
C ASN A 78 -0.46 9.44 21.74
N ASN A 79 -0.19 9.14 20.47
CA ASN A 79 0.42 10.08 19.52
C ASN A 79 -0.61 11.01 18.85
N ARG A 80 -1.88 10.98 19.29
CA ARG A 80 -2.97 11.83 18.78
C ARG A 80 -3.20 11.69 17.27
N CYS A 81 -3.01 10.51 16.72
CA CYS A 81 -3.30 10.22 15.33
C CYS A 81 -4.82 10.10 15.14
N PRO A 82 -5.48 11.00 14.38
CA PRO A 82 -6.93 10.99 14.24
C PRO A 82 -7.42 9.79 13.42
N LYS A 83 -8.68 9.41 13.65
CA LYS A 83 -9.37 8.38 12.86
C LYS A 83 -9.91 9.01 11.57
N GLN A 84 -9.59 8.44 10.45
CA GLN A 84 -9.83 8.98 9.11
C GLN A 84 -11.24 8.70 8.59
N THR A 85 -11.86 7.59 9.01
CA THR A 85 -13.13 7.16 8.46
C THR A 85 -14.30 7.58 9.35
N THR A 86 -15.45 7.85 8.73
CA THR A 86 -16.70 8.13 9.43
C THR A 86 -17.38 6.84 9.89
N ILE A 87 -18.28 6.98 10.88
CA ILE A 87 -19.08 5.85 11.38
C ILE A 87 -20.02 5.37 10.26
N ILE A 88 -20.01 4.07 10.00
CA ILE A 88 -20.97 3.44 9.12
C ILE A 88 -22.16 2.99 9.96
N THR A 89 -23.28 3.68 9.78
CA THR A 89 -24.56 3.35 10.41
C THR A 89 -25.59 2.99 9.35
N GLY A 90 -26.55 2.15 9.68
CA GLY A 90 -27.63 1.78 8.77
C GLY A 90 -28.68 0.95 9.47
N THR A 91 -29.75 0.61 8.75
CA THR A 91 -30.77 -0.30 9.26
C THR A 91 -30.16 -1.69 9.40
N ARG A 92 -30.13 -2.23 10.60
CA ARG A 92 -29.69 -3.60 10.86
C ARG A 92 -30.72 -4.57 10.29
N LEU A 93 -30.56 -4.93 9.06
CA LEU A 93 -31.10 -6.18 8.54
C LEU A 93 -30.11 -7.28 8.93
N THR A 94 -30.55 -8.48 9.18
CA THR A 94 -29.80 -9.67 9.63
C THR A 94 -28.28 -9.65 9.39
N ASP A 95 -27.49 -9.90 10.44
CA ASP A 95 -26.01 -10.05 10.44
C ASP A 95 -25.16 -8.82 10.07
N THR A 96 -25.76 -7.64 9.91
CA THR A 96 -25.00 -6.42 9.65
C THR A 96 -24.49 -5.79 10.94
N LYS A 97 -23.30 -5.17 10.87
CA LYS A 97 -22.62 -4.52 11.99
C LYS A 97 -22.41 -3.03 11.73
N VAL A 98 -22.62 -2.23 12.78
CA VAL A 98 -22.21 -0.83 12.78
C VAL A 98 -20.68 -0.76 12.90
N ILE A 99 -20.06 0.01 12.02
CA ILE A 99 -18.61 0.18 11.99
C ILE A 99 -18.27 1.54 12.56
N PRO A 100 -17.52 1.63 13.68
CA PRO A 100 -17.07 2.90 14.23
C PRO A 100 -16.06 3.60 13.30
N ALA A 101 -15.72 4.84 13.64
CA ALA A 101 -14.61 5.53 12.99
C ALA A 101 -13.31 4.75 13.21
N CYS A 102 -12.56 4.54 12.15
CA CYS A 102 -11.35 3.75 12.13
C CYS A 102 -10.21 4.48 11.40
N ARG A 103 -9.00 3.98 11.54
CA ARG A 103 -7.85 4.33 10.70
C ARG A 103 -7.78 3.39 9.51
N VAL A 104 -7.21 3.88 8.42
CA VAL A 104 -6.99 3.05 7.22
C VAL A 104 -5.63 2.38 7.33
N ALA A 105 -5.60 1.08 7.08
CA ALA A 105 -4.41 0.26 7.04
C ALA A 105 -4.25 -0.36 5.66
N TYR A 106 -3.13 -0.11 5.01
CA TYR A 106 -2.77 -0.69 3.71
C TYR A 106 -1.94 -1.94 3.94
N ILE A 107 -2.29 -3.01 3.26
CA ILE A 107 -1.65 -4.33 3.38
C ILE A 107 -1.44 -4.96 2.02
N GLY A 108 -0.46 -5.86 1.93
CA GLY A 108 -0.32 -6.79 0.81
C GLY A 108 -1.39 -7.89 0.83
N SER A 109 -1.57 -8.56 -0.30
CA SER A 109 -2.52 -9.67 -0.45
C SER A 109 -2.15 -10.89 0.41
N GLU A 110 -0.88 -11.02 0.75
CA GLU A 110 -0.34 -12.14 1.55
C GLU A 110 -0.85 -12.16 2.99
N LEU A 111 -1.23 -11.01 3.55
CA LEU A 111 -1.75 -10.89 4.91
C LEU A 111 -3.25 -11.19 5.03
N ILE A 112 -3.97 -11.37 3.93
CA ILE A 112 -5.41 -11.64 3.95
C ILE A 112 -5.76 -12.87 4.78
N PRO A 113 -5.11 -14.04 4.59
CA PRO A 113 -5.44 -15.25 5.37
C PRO A 113 -5.25 -15.04 6.88
N THR A 114 -4.19 -14.36 7.29
CA THR A 114 -3.92 -14.05 8.70
C THR A 114 -5.00 -13.16 9.31
N LEU A 115 -5.46 -12.15 8.57
CA LEU A 115 -6.56 -11.28 9.02
C LEU A 115 -7.89 -12.03 9.11
N GLU A 116 -8.23 -12.85 8.13
CA GLU A 116 -9.50 -13.60 8.10
C GLU A 116 -9.56 -14.68 9.18
N ALA A 117 -8.42 -15.26 9.56
CA ALA A 117 -8.30 -16.24 10.63
C ALA A 117 -8.21 -15.62 12.03
N MET A 118 -8.03 -14.29 12.14
CA MET A 118 -7.77 -13.63 13.41
C MET A 118 -8.93 -13.75 14.39
N VAL A 119 -8.60 -14.06 15.63
CA VAL A 119 -9.53 -14.12 16.75
C VAL A 119 -9.26 -12.99 17.75
N ASP A 120 -10.29 -12.58 18.48
CA ASP A 120 -10.17 -11.61 19.54
C ASP A 120 -9.70 -12.24 20.86
N LEU A 121 -9.70 -11.44 21.95
CA LEU A 121 -9.30 -11.89 23.29
C LEU A 121 -10.27 -12.92 23.92
N HIS A 122 -11.39 -13.18 23.30
CA HIS A 122 -12.44 -14.10 23.74
C HIS A 122 -12.61 -15.29 22.78
N ASP A 123 -11.61 -15.54 21.93
CA ASP A 123 -11.62 -16.58 20.89
C ASP A 123 -12.78 -16.45 19.88
N ALA A 124 -13.38 -15.24 19.79
CA ALA A 124 -14.38 -14.95 18.77
C ALA A 124 -13.72 -14.35 17.53
N LYS A 125 -14.33 -14.54 16.36
CA LYS A 125 -13.83 -14.00 15.09
C LYS A 125 -13.72 -12.47 15.17
N ALA A 126 -12.50 -11.95 15.08
CA ALA A 126 -12.20 -10.52 15.16
C ALA A 126 -12.43 -9.79 13.86
N PHE A 127 -12.20 -10.46 12.72
CA PHE A 127 -12.33 -9.88 11.40
C PHE A 127 -13.81 -9.74 10.99
N ILE A 128 -14.18 -8.52 10.56
CA ILE A 128 -15.51 -8.21 10.03
C ILE A 128 -15.32 -7.88 8.54
N PRO A 129 -15.75 -8.78 7.63
CA PRO A 129 -15.67 -8.52 6.20
C PRO A 129 -16.62 -7.39 5.78
N VAL A 130 -16.31 -6.74 4.67
CA VAL A 130 -17.10 -5.63 4.11
C VAL A 130 -18.55 -6.01 3.86
N GLU A 131 -18.80 -7.25 3.51
CA GLU A 131 -20.14 -7.80 3.26
C GLU A 131 -21.07 -7.73 4.49
N MET A 132 -20.50 -7.68 5.68
CA MET A 132 -21.23 -7.56 6.95
C MET A 132 -21.45 -6.11 7.43
N TYR A 133 -21.05 -5.12 6.65
CA TYR A 133 -21.25 -3.73 7.01
C TYR A 133 -22.72 -3.33 6.89
N ALA A 134 -23.17 -2.48 7.80
CA ALA A 134 -24.59 -2.05 7.87
C ALA A 134 -25.01 -1.20 6.65
N ALA A 135 -24.07 -0.50 5.99
CA ALA A 135 -24.32 0.29 4.79
C ALA A 135 -23.10 0.22 3.85
N GLY A 136 -23.33 -0.11 2.59
CA GLY A 136 -22.27 -0.27 1.60
C GLY A 136 -21.79 1.03 0.93
N THR A 137 -22.42 2.18 1.20
CA THR A 137 -22.14 3.44 0.46
C THR A 137 -20.82 4.12 0.87
N THR A 138 -20.23 3.72 1.99
CA THR A 138 -19.00 4.32 2.54
C THR A 138 -17.84 3.33 2.59
N VAL A 139 -17.91 2.27 1.79
CA VAL A 139 -16.83 1.30 1.62
C VAL A 139 -15.74 1.92 0.76
N LEU A 140 -14.48 1.77 1.20
CA LEU A 140 -13.33 2.27 0.46
C LEU A 140 -12.99 1.30 -0.69
N THR A 141 -12.45 1.85 -1.78
CA THR A 141 -12.01 1.02 -2.91
C THR A 141 -10.89 0.07 -2.47
N GLY A 142 -11.05 -1.23 -2.73
CA GLY A 142 -10.07 -2.25 -2.31
C GLY A 142 -10.17 -2.66 -0.83
N GLU A 143 -11.17 -2.15 -0.09
CA GLU A 143 -11.38 -2.52 1.29
C GLU A 143 -11.83 -3.98 1.41
N ARG A 144 -11.17 -4.73 2.30
CA ARG A 144 -11.49 -6.13 2.58
C ARG A 144 -12.35 -6.31 3.82
N GLY A 145 -12.13 -5.48 4.82
CA GLY A 145 -12.83 -5.58 6.09
C GLY A 145 -12.17 -4.77 7.19
N ARG A 146 -12.58 -5.01 8.43
CA ARG A 146 -12.00 -4.34 9.59
C ARG A 146 -11.63 -5.32 10.70
N VAL A 147 -10.61 -4.93 11.49
CA VAL A 147 -10.30 -5.53 12.80
C VAL A 147 -10.03 -4.39 13.78
N GLY A 148 -10.69 -4.42 14.94
CA GLY A 148 -10.51 -3.38 15.94
C GLY A 148 -10.77 -1.96 15.40
N ASP A 149 -9.80 -1.08 15.48
CA ASP A 149 -9.84 0.31 15.02
C ASP A 149 -9.28 0.53 13.61
N PHE A 150 -9.05 -0.55 12.87
CA PHE A 150 -8.43 -0.49 11.54
C PHE A 150 -9.35 -1.04 10.46
N ARG A 151 -9.43 -0.32 9.34
CA ARG A 151 -10.05 -0.79 8.09
C ARG A 151 -8.93 -1.12 7.11
N PHE A 152 -8.95 -2.33 6.57
CA PHE A 152 -7.88 -2.87 5.75
C PHE A 152 -8.19 -2.73 4.27
N ILE A 153 -7.29 -2.05 3.56
CA ILE A 153 -7.28 -1.93 2.10
C ILE A 153 -6.16 -2.81 1.59
N VAL A 154 -6.49 -3.69 0.64
CA VAL A 154 -5.52 -4.57 0.01
C VAL A 154 -4.91 -3.86 -1.19
N VAL A 155 -3.59 -3.75 -1.19
CA VAL A 155 -2.77 -3.22 -2.28
C VAL A 155 -1.94 -4.36 -2.84
N PRO A 156 -2.24 -4.86 -4.06
CA PRO A 156 -1.52 -6.02 -4.62
C PRO A 156 -0.02 -5.79 -4.82
N ASP A 157 0.37 -4.54 -5.09
CA ASP A 157 1.76 -4.11 -5.28
C ASP A 157 2.36 -3.47 -4.01
N MET A 158 1.93 -3.92 -2.81
CA MET A 158 2.51 -3.44 -1.55
C MET A 158 3.98 -3.86 -1.43
N VAL A 159 4.82 -2.95 -0.96
CA VAL A 159 6.25 -3.24 -0.73
C VAL A 159 6.41 -4.41 0.23
N ARG A 160 7.27 -5.35 -0.14
CA ARG A 160 7.66 -6.53 0.63
C ARG A 160 9.18 -6.54 0.82
N PHE A 161 9.63 -6.82 2.02
CA PHE A 161 11.05 -6.97 2.33
C PHE A 161 11.43 -8.45 2.27
N ALA A 162 11.87 -8.89 1.08
CA ALA A 162 12.20 -10.28 0.82
C ALA A 162 13.50 -10.69 1.52
N GLY A 163 13.44 -11.72 2.38
CA GLY A 163 14.60 -12.25 3.09
C GLY A 163 15.20 -11.32 4.13
N GLU A 164 14.46 -10.33 4.65
CA GLU A 164 14.93 -9.44 5.72
C GLU A 164 14.47 -9.85 7.12
N GLY A 165 13.73 -10.93 7.25
CA GLY A 165 13.35 -11.51 8.53
C GLY A 165 14.44 -12.39 9.14
N GLY A 166 14.11 -13.06 10.23
CA GLY A 166 14.98 -14.06 10.84
C GLY A 166 15.14 -15.31 9.98
N ALA A 167 16.01 -16.23 10.41
CA ALA A 167 16.23 -17.48 9.69
C ALA A 167 14.95 -18.34 9.68
N SER A 168 14.58 -18.85 8.52
CA SER A 168 13.51 -19.81 8.34
C SER A 168 14.00 -21.21 8.72
N THR A 169 13.26 -21.92 9.57
CA THR A 169 13.68 -23.23 10.07
C THR A 169 13.24 -24.40 9.22
N SER A 170 12.16 -24.28 8.43
CA SER A 170 11.79 -25.31 7.46
C SER A 170 10.66 -24.88 6.55
N GLY A 171 11.00 -24.30 5.39
CA GLY A 171 10.03 -24.15 4.30
C GLY A 171 8.79 -23.35 4.71
N ALA A 172 8.97 -22.26 5.46
CA ALA A 172 7.91 -21.29 5.68
C ALA A 172 7.34 -20.83 4.33
N PHE A 173 6.07 -20.55 4.28
CA PHE A 173 5.35 -20.23 3.03
C PHE A 173 5.93 -19.00 2.32
N TYR A 174 6.54 -18.08 3.07
CA TYR A 174 7.20 -16.89 2.55
C TYR A 174 8.64 -16.83 3.07
N ASP A 175 9.52 -17.40 2.31
CA ASP A 175 10.95 -17.47 2.60
C ASP A 175 11.73 -17.11 1.33
N THR A 176 12.75 -16.30 1.48
CA THR A 176 13.71 -15.97 0.42
C THR A 176 15.11 -16.30 0.87
N ASN A 177 15.76 -17.25 0.21
CA ASN A 177 17.11 -17.70 0.52
C ASN A 177 17.31 -18.22 1.97
N GLY A 178 16.28 -18.86 2.55
CA GLY A 178 16.32 -19.36 3.93
C GLY A 178 16.12 -18.29 5.00
N MET A 179 15.65 -17.10 4.62
CA MET A 179 15.28 -16.01 5.52
C MET A 179 13.80 -15.66 5.30
N LEU A 180 13.11 -15.32 6.37
CA LEU A 180 11.69 -14.95 6.30
C LEU A 180 11.47 -13.63 5.56
N ASP A 181 10.40 -13.56 4.80
CA ASP A 181 9.95 -12.32 4.18
C ASP A 181 9.15 -11.48 5.18
N VAL A 182 9.35 -10.17 5.18
CA VAL A 182 8.67 -9.24 6.07
C VAL A 182 7.63 -8.42 5.30
N PHE A 183 6.40 -8.42 5.81
CA PHE A 183 5.25 -7.74 5.21
C PHE A 183 4.86 -6.55 6.07
N PRO A 184 5.06 -5.31 5.60
CA PRO A 184 4.66 -4.13 6.34
C PRO A 184 3.15 -3.91 6.28
N ILE A 185 2.60 -3.36 7.35
CA ILE A 185 1.25 -2.80 7.42
C ILE A 185 1.40 -1.29 7.58
N LEU A 186 1.01 -0.54 6.57
CA LEU A 186 1.09 0.92 6.60
C LEU A 186 -0.23 1.51 7.09
N VAL A 187 -0.23 2.08 8.29
CA VAL A 187 -1.39 2.75 8.85
C VAL A 187 -1.27 4.25 8.63
N VAL A 188 -2.30 4.83 8.01
CA VAL A 188 -2.38 6.25 7.71
C VAL A 188 -3.54 6.85 8.48
N GLY A 189 -3.28 7.91 9.23
CA GLY A 189 -4.30 8.75 9.87
C GLY A 189 -4.64 9.95 8.99
N GLU A 190 -5.66 10.70 9.37
CA GLU A 190 -5.98 11.97 8.73
C GLU A 190 -4.81 12.96 8.91
N GLU A 191 -4.41 13.65 7.84
CA GLU A 191 -3.30 14.62 7.82
C GLU A 191 -1.92 14.07 8.23
N SER A 192 -1.71 12.74 8.14
CA SER A 192 -0.45 12.13 8.57
C SER A 192 0.74 12.51 7.68
N PHE A 193 0.51 12.86 6.42
CA PHE A 193 1.57 13.33 5.52
C PHE A 193 1.03 14.33 4.50
N THR A 194 1.93 15.15 3.97
CA THR A 194 1.61 16.12 2.92
C THR A 194 2.64 16.00 1.80
N THR A 195 2.17 15.94 0.57
CA THR A 195 3.02 15.98 -0.61
C THR A 195 3.13 17.42 -1.11
N ILE A 196 4.35 17.93 -1.23
CA ILE A 196 4.60 19.26 -1.78
C ILE A 196 5.00 19.10 -3.23
N GLY A 197 4.14 19.57 -4.14
CA GLY A 197 4.45 19.65 -5.56
C GLY A 197 5.33 20.88 -5.86
N PHE A 198 6.28 20.74 -6.79
CA PHE A 198 6.97 21.90 -7.33
C PHE A 198 6.00 22.74 -8.15
N ASN A 199 5.88 24.01 -7.81
CA ASN A 199 5.10 24.96 -8.61
C ASN A 199 5.90 25.31 -9.88
N THR A 200 5.56 24.66 -10.98
CA THR A 200 6.07 25.00 -12.31
C THR A 200 5.01 25.84 -13.03
N ASP A 201 4.96 27.15 -12.74
CA ASP A 201 4.13 28.14 -13.45
C ASP A 201 2.66 27.70 -13.71
N GLY A 202 2.03 26.99 -12.77
CA GLY A 202 0.66 26.51 -12.91
C GLY A 202 0.47 25.42 -13.98
N LYS A 203 1.54 24.88 -14.55
CA LYS A 203 1.48 23.78 -15.53
C LYS A 203 1.64 22.45 -14.85
N SER A 204 0.71 21.54 -15.13
CA SER A 204 0.65 20.21 -14.51
C SER A 204 1.74 19.22 -14.95
N SER A 205 2.53 19.55 -15.97
CA SER A 205 3.60 18.65 -16.44
C SER A 205 4.97 19.08 -15.95
N LYS A 206 5.63 18.20 -15.21
CA LYS A 206 7.00 18.35 -14.70
C LYS A 206 8.06 18.16 -15.78
N PHE A 207 7.71 17.61 -16.92
CA PHE A 207 8.62 17.33 -18.03
C PHE A 207 8.11 17.95 -19.31
N LYS A 208 8.98 18.66 -20.01
CA LYS A 208 8.74 19.16 -21.37
C LYS A 208 9.56 18.31 -22.33
N THR A 209 8.91 17.62 -23.23
CA THR A 209 9.57 16.96 -24.36
C THR A 209 9.57 17.94 -25.52
N LYS A 210 10.73 18.33 -26.00
CA LYS A 210 10.90 19.14 -27.20
C LYS A 210 11.50 18.25 -28.30
N ASN A 211 10.73 18.00 -29.34
CA ASN A 211 11.27 17.38 -30.56
C ASN A 211 12.07 18.46 -31.29
N MET A 212 13.39 18.37 -31.26
CA MET A 212 14.26 19.24 -32.05
C MET A 212 14.48 18.62 -33.44
N LYS A 213 14.31 19.42 -34.46
CA LYS A 213 14.79 19.03 -35.79
C LYS A 213 16.31 19.09 -35.84
N PRO A 214 16.97 18.30 -36.72
CA PRO A 214 18.44 18.29 -36.82
C PRO A 214 19.05 19.70 -36.95
N ASP A 215 18.36 20.58 -37.64
CA ASP A 215 18.81 21.96 -37.87
C ASP A 215 18.70 22.87 -36.64
N GLU A 216 17.91 22.53 -35.63
CA GLU A 216 17.74 23.25 -34.38
C GLU A 216 18.84 22.94 -33.34
N LEU A 217 19.55 21.82 -33.53
CA LEU A 217 20.66 21.40 -32.65
C LEU A 217 21.84 22.38 -32.66
N TYR A 218 21.99 23.16 -33.71
CA TYR A 218 23.08 24.17 -33.87
C TYR A 218 22.69 25.55 -33.37
N SER A 219 21.45 25.76 -32.93
CA SER A 219 20.98 27.08 -32.47
C SER A 219 20.98 27.24 -30.95
N LEU A 220 21.70 26.38 -30.23
CA LEU A 220 21.83 26.45 -28.77
C LEU A 220 22.71 27.61 -28.27
N ASP A 221 23.34 28.38 -29.16
CA ASP A 221 24.26 29.49 -28.83
C ASP A 221 23.63 30.87 -29.00
N ASN A 222 22.32 31.00 -29.04
CA ASN A 222 21.71 32.34 -29.07
C ASN A 222 20.77 32.53 -27.86
N PRO A 223 21.07 33.52 -26.98
CA PRO A 223 20.30 33.86 -25.79
C PRO A 223 18.90 34.40 -26.09
#